data_72f9d35224ba8aae35b52bfd449cd438
#
_entry.id   72f9d35224ba8aae35b52bfd449cd438
#
_cell.length_a   1.000
_cell.length_b   1.000
_cell.length_c   1.000
_cell.angle_alpha   90.00
_cell.angle_beta   90.00
_cell.angle_gamma   90.00
#
_symmetry.space_group_name_H-M   'P 1'
#
loop_
_entity.id
_entity.type
_entity.pdbx_description
1 polymer ?
#
loop_
_entity_poly.entity_id
_entity_poly.type
_entity_poly.pdbx_seq_one_letter_code
_entity_poly.pdbx_strand_id
1 'polypeptide(L)'
;MKKITFLAILMATFISNAQIILSEDFESSTSLPETWINDDIAGAGDTWVIGSGVDAPYYVADNGYFETYTDISVNYAWFDSANNGVDNGVAEELALTSPAFDCTGLSSVVLSFSHWFLGDQVSAGTTIDGEGFVEVSNDGGASWSSVLSFVGQTYGENIIDISEQVGTSSNSHVRFRWTGNYNYLWAIDNIIVQQPEGSAPDVCTNMLPTDQATDVEITISTTDTKLINFSWDAATTGDAATSYSISIGATNELEIGTVSNFDGTVDGGANISYGNTVETGWQVNTTYYWRISSINTAGSTDSPIFSFTTGAADPLGIEEISLNAFNVYPNPVKDVVTINTTSEFDTVEVFNQLGQSVLKSSSSLMNSNRLDLSSLNPGIYLMRIRSNNRSKTIKIIKE
;
A
#
# COMPACT_ATOMS: atom_id res chain seq x y z
N MET A 1 33.49 8.05 -62.52
CA MET A 1 32.85 8.89 -61.48
C MET A 1 31.56 8.18 -61.05
N LYS A 2 31.61 7.52 -59.86
CA LYS A 2 30.44 6.87 -59.28
C LYS A 2 29.64 7.89 -58.49
N LYS A 3 28.39 8.12 -58.89
CA LYS A 3 27.44 8.98 -58.15
C LYS A 3 26.96 8.22 -56.92
N ILE A 4 27.31 8.69 -55.72
CA ILE A 4 26.78 8.21 -54.46
C ILE A 4 25.49 9.04 -54.21
N THR A 5 24.34 8.38 -54.31
CA THR A 5 23.02 8.99 -53.94
C THR A 5 22.87 8.83 -52.44
N PHE A 6 22.92 9.90 -51.67
CA PHE A 6 22.57 9.95 -50.27
C PHE A 6 21.04 9.86 -50.12
N LEU A 7 20.52 8.78 -49.63
CA LEU A 7 19.12 8.65 -49.19
C LEU A 7 19.03 9.24 -47.77
N ALA A 8 18.55 10.46 -47.65
CA ALA A 8 18.22 11.05 -46.36
C ALA A 8 16.91 10.36 -45.85
N ILE A 9 17.05 9.47 -44.89
CA ILE A 9 15.90 8.96 -44.15
C ILE A 9 15.48 10.08 -43.20
N LEU A 10 14.38 10.75 -43.52
CA LEU A 10 13.71 11.66 -42.62
C LEU A 10 13.06 10.83 -41.49
N MET A 11 13.73 10.67 -40.36
CA MET A 11 13.11 10.21 -39.14
C MET A 11 12.09 11.28 -38.71
N ALA A 12 10.85 11.12 -39.04
CA ALA A 12 9.78 11.84 -38.38
C ALA A 12 9.73 11.32 -36.94
N THR A 13 10.26 12.14 -36.03
CA THR A 13 9.98 11.96 -34.60
C THR A 13 8.49 12.28 -34.42
N PHE A 14 7.66 11.27 -34.37
CA PHE A 14 6.30 11.44 -33.86
C PHE A 14 6.47 11.75 -32.36
N ILE A 15 6.26 13.01 -31.99
CA ILE A 15 5.99 13.36 -30.61
C ILE A 15 4.57 12.82 -30.39
N SER A 16 4.45 11.65 -29.79
CA SER A 16 3.20 11.13 -29.27
C SER A 16 2.87 11.96 -28.04
N ASN A 17 1.76 12.68 -28.06
CA ASN A 17 1.20 13.26 -26.85
C ASN A 17 0.04 12.36 -26.42
N ALA A 18 -0.17 12.18 -25.13
CA ALA A 18 -1.33 11.46 -24.62
C ALA A 18 -2.59 12.03 -25.28
N GLN A 19 -3.40 11.17 -25.89
CA GLN A 19 -4.64 11.57 -26.51
C GLN A 19 -5.79 11.31 -25.54
N ILE A 20 -6.32 12.36 -24.92
CA ILE A 20 -7.53 12.27 -24.10
C ILE A 20 -8.72 11.98 -25.03
N ILE A 21 -9.47 10.93 -24.74
CA ILE A 21 -10.64 10.47 -25.48
C ILE A 21 -11.92 10.87 -24.76
N LEU A 22 -11.93 10.74 -23.45
CA LEU A 22 -13.01 11.13 -22.54
C LEU A 22 -12.39 11.73 -21.28
N SER A 23 -12.96 12.82 -20.77
CA SER A 23 -12.58 13.41 -19.48
C SER A 23 -13.81 13.97 -18.78
N GLU A 24 -13.96 13.69 -17.49
CA GLU A 24 -15.02 14.22 -16.64
C GLU A 24 -14.49 14.43 -15.22
N ASP A 25 -14.59 15.65 -14.73
CA ASP A 25 -14.19 16.06 -13.38
C ASP A 25 -15.36 16.58 -12.53
N PHE A 26 -16.57 16.52 -13.06
CA PHE A 26 -17.83 16.97 -12.45
C PHE A 26 -17.83 18.42 -11.91
N GLU A 27 -16.78 19.20 -12.10
CA GLU A 27 -16.63 20.55 -11.54
C GLU A 27 -17.57 21.58 -12.18
N SER A 28 -18.06 21.28 -13.39
CA SER A 28 -18.80 22.27 -14.20
C SER A 28 -20.28 22.42 -13.81
N SER A 29 -20.81 21.54 -12.94
CA SER A 29 -22.26 21.47 -12.66
C SER A 29 -22.58 20.97 -11.26
N THR A 30 -23.73 21.36 -10.75
CA THR A 30 -24.33 20.81 -9.52
C THR A 30 -25.29 19.64 -9.78
N SER A 31 -25.37 19.17 -11.02
CA SER A 31 -26.12 18.00 -11.46
C SER A 31 -25.27 17.16 -12.41
N LEU A 32 -25.53 15.86 -12.47
CA LEU A 32 -24.84 14.99 -13.43
C LEU A 32 -24.97 15.56 -14.85
N PRO A 33 -23.89 15.52 -15.67
CA PRO A 33 -23.94 15.94 -17.06
C PRO A 33 -24.98 15.12 -17.83
N GLU A 34 -25.79 15.78 -18.68
CA GLU A 34 -26.87 15.13 -19.45
C GLU A 34 -26.37 14.00 -20.38
N THR A 35 -25.07 13.97 -20.67
CA THR A 35 -24.43 12.94 -21.49
C THR A 35 -24.14 11.65 -20.73
N TRP A 36 -24.14 11.70 -19.40
CA TRP A 36 -24.00 10.53 -18.55
C TRP A 36 -25.36 9.89 -18.28
N ILE A 37 -25.41 8.58 -18.38
CA ILE A 37 -26.64 7.81 -18.12
C ILE A 37 -26.62 7.35 -16.66
N ASN A 38 -27.62 7.76 -15.92
CA ASN A 38 -27.87 7.36 -14.54
C ASN A 38 -29.01 6.35 -14.54
N ASP A 39 -28.69 5.08 -14.36
CA ASP A 39 -29.61 3.97 -14.57
C ASP A 39 -29.89 3.24 -13.24
N ASP A 40 -31.13 3.25 -12.80
CA ASP A 40 -31.63 2.46 -11.67
C ASP A 40 -32.07 1.09 -12.20
N ILE A 41 -31.14 0.15 -12.22
CA ILE A 41 -31.31 -1.18 -12.83
C ILE A 41 -32.32 -2.01 -12.02
N ALA A 42 -32.26 -1.93 -10.70
CA ALA A 42 -33.19 -2.65 -9.82
C ALA A 42 -34.59 -2.04 -9.75
N GLY A 43 -34.73 -0.77 -10.11
CA GLY A 43 -36.00 -0.03 -9.97
C GLY A 43 -36.33 0.29 -8.51
N ALA A 44 -35.32 0.42 -7.67
CA ALA A 44 -35.47 0.77 -6.24
C ALA A 44 -35.79 2.24 -6.02
N GLY A 45 -35.53 3.10 -6.99
CA GLY A 45 -35.69 4.55 -6.93
C GLY A 45 -34.39 5.28 -6.61
N ASP A 46 -33.27 4.57 -6.65
CA ASP A 46 -31.94 5.07 -6.33
C ASP A 46 -31.31 5.84 -7.48
N THR A 47 -30.39 6.75 -7.15
CA THR A 47 -29.78 7.62 -8.16
C THR A 47 -28.40 8.10 -7.75
N TRP A 48 -27.47 8.16 -8.70
CA TRP A 48 -26.22 8.89 -8.55
C TRP A 48 -26.52 10.41 -8.57
N VAL A 49 -25.81 11.17 -7.77
CA VAL A 49 -25.94 12.63 -7.68
C VAL A 49 -24.57 13.29 -7.69
N ILE A 50 -24.52 14.61 -7.85
CA ILE A 50 -23.30 15.39 -7.61
C ILE A 50 -23.26 15.80 -6.15
N GLY A 51 -22.17 15.38 -5.47
CA GLY A 51 -21.77 15.84 -4.15
C GLY A 51 -20.80 17.02 -4.23
N SER A 52 -20.65 17.73 -3.14
CA SER A 52 -19.67 18.81 -3.03
C SER A 52 -18.85 18.68 -1.75
N GLY A 53 -17.59 19.09 -1.81
CA GLY A 53 -16.49 18.80 -0.89
C GLY A 53 -16.67 18.95 0.63
N VAL A 54 -17.87 19.18 1.12
CA VAL A 54 -18.24 19.21 2.55
C VAL A 54 -19.43 18.31 2.88
N ASP A 55 -20.02 17.69 1.87
CA ASP A 55 -21.17 16.80 2.06
C ASP A 55 -20.74 15.35 2.33
N ALA A 56 -19.54 15.18 2.88
CA ALA A 56 -19.12 13.90 3.42
C ALA A 56 -20.21 13.40 4.38
N PRO A 57 -20.74 12.19 4.19
CA PRO A 57 -21.91 11.73 4.90
C PRO A 57 -21.71 11.81 6.40
N TYR A 58 -22.79 12.11 7.11
CA TYR A 58 -22.89 12.21 8.58
C TYR A 58 -22.21 11.06 9.34
N TYR A 59 -22.15 9.87 8.73
CA TYR A 59 -21.46 8.69 9.29
C TYR A 59 -19.95 8.84 9.41
N VAL A 60 -19.37 9.72 8.65
CA VAL A 60 -17.94 9.98 8.55
C VAL A 60 -17.45 10.78 9.72
N ALA A 61 -18.17 11.84 10.07
CA ALA A 61 -17.73 12.78 11.10
C ALA A 61 -17.80 12.20 12.52
N ASP A 62 -18.76 11.31 12.80
CA ASP A 62 -19.04 10.83 14.16
C ASP A 62 -18.20 9.62 14.59
N ASN A 63 -17.65 8.83 13.64
CA ASN A 63 -16.93 7.61 13.94
C ASN A 63 -15.40 7.68 13.76
N GLY A 64 -14.83 8.84 13.43
CA GLY A 64 -13.39 9.07 13.39
C GLY A 64 -12.64 8.31 12.28
N TYR A 65 -13.32 7.86 11.22
CA TYR A 65 -12.76 7.05 10.15
C TYR A 65 -12.26 7.85 8.93
N PHE A 66 -12.03 9.17 9.05
CA PHE A 66 -11.69 10.00 7.89
C PHE A 66 -10.38 10.74 8.01
N GLU A 67 -9.47 10.31 7.17
CA GLU A 67 -8.45 11.21 6.65
C GLU A 67 -9.07 12.00 5.48
N THR A 68 -8.80 13.29 5.44
CA THR A 68 -9.25 14.18 4.36
C THR A 68 -8.69 13.68 3.03
N TYR A 69 -9.58 13.22 2.16
CA TYR A 69 -9.22 12.76 0.82
C TYR A 69 -8.88 13.94 -0.07
N THR A 70 -7.65 14.02 -0.55
CA THR A 70 -7.16 15.10 -1.41
C THR A 70 -7.36 14.81 -2.89
N ASP A 71 -7.69 13.57 -3.27
CA ASP A 71 -7.74 13.14 -4.66
C ASP A 71 -9.14 13.23 -5.29
N ILE A 72 -10.15 13.57 -4.50
CA ILE A 72 -11.48 13.94 -4.97
C ILE A 72 -11.58 15.46 -4.91
N SER A 73 -11.95 16.09 -6.03
CA SER A 73 -12.05 17.53 -6.17
C SER A 73 -13.29 18.12 -5.46
N VAL A 74 -13.65 19.37 -5.74
CA VAL A 74 -14.74 20.05 -5.01
C VAL A 74 -16.09 19.41 -5.30
N ASN A 75 -16.33 18.99 -6.56
CA ASN A 75 -17.55 18.30 -6.98
C ASN A 75 -17.19 16.91 -7.49
N TYR A 76 -18.01 15.94 -7.21
CA TYR A 76 -17.81 14.52 -7.59
C TYR A 76 -19.16 13.84 -7.80
N ALA A 77 -19.20 12.79 -8.60
CA ALA A 77 -20.39 11.94 -8.67
C ALA A 77 -20.36 10.93 -7.52
N TRP A 78 -21.50 10.78 -6.84
CA TRP A 78 -21.61 9.83 -5.74
C TRP A 78 -22.97 9.18 -5.63
N PHE A 79 -22.97 8.00 -5.06
CA PHE A 79 -24.14 7.32 -4.55
C PHE A 79 -23.95 7.06 -3.06
N ASP A 80 -24.89 7.52 -2.26
CA ASP A 80 -24.93 7.29 -0.82
C ASP A 80 -26.15 6.41 -0.51
N SER A 81 -25.90 5.11 -0.44
CA SER A 81 -26.92 4.10 -0.17
C SER A 81 -27.63 4.33 1.18
N ALA A 82 -26.89 4.78 2.19
CA ALA A 82 -27.42 4.98 3.53
C ALA A 82 -28.33 6.22 3.64
N ASN A 83 -28.07 7.28 2.85
CA ASN A 83 -28.82 8.53 2.92
C ASN A 83 -29.72 8.81 1.70
N ASN A 84 -29.30 8.37 0.51
CA ASN A 84 -30.01 8.58 -0.75
C ASN A 84 -30.66 7.30 -1.29
N GLY A 85 -30.29 6.15 -0.72
CA GLY A 85 -30.92 4.87 -1.03
C GLY A 85 -32.32 4.81 -0.43
N VAL A 86 -33.20 4.09 -1.10
CA VAL A 86 -34.58 3.90 -0.69
C VAL A 86 -34.72 2.59 0.06
N ASP A 87 -34.75 2.63 1.40
CA ASP A 87 -35.05 1.45 2.23
C ASP A 87 -36.49 0.97 2.01
N ASN A 88 -36.70 0.29 0.88
CA ASN A 88 -37.99 -0.27 0.50
C ASN A 88 -37.99 -1.83 0.48
N GLY A 89 -36.89 -2.43 0.94
CA GLY A 89 -36.68 -3.89 0.93
C GLY A 89 -36.36 -4.46 -0.46
N VAL A 90 -36.02 -3.60 -1.43
CA VAL A 90 -35.49 -3.98 -2.75
C VAL A 90 -33.98 -3.81 -2.70
N ALA A 91 -33.24 -4.83 -3.16
CA ALA A 91 -31.81 -4.71 -3.29
C ALA A 91 -31.46 -3.63 -4.33
N GLU A 92 -30.45 -2.84 -4.03
CA GLU A 92 -29.97 -1.76 -4.89
C GLU A 92 -29.13 -2.33 -6.06
N GLU A 93 -29.39 -1.87 -7.25
CA GLU A 93 -28.51 -2.04 -8.40
C GLU A 93 -28.67 -0.83 -9.31
N LEU A 94 -27.63 -0.02 -9.40
CA LEU A 94 -27.64 1.20 -10.20
C LEU A 94 -26.27 1.42 -10.86
N ALA A 95 -26.25 2.14 -11.97
CA ALA A 95 -25.03 2.40 -12.71
C ALA A 95 -24.97 3.84 -13.21
N LEU A 96 -23.76 4.42 -13.15
CA LEU A 96 -23.42 5.66 -13.83
C LEU A 96 -22.56 5.33 -15.05
N THR A 97 -23.10 5.55 -16.25
CA THR A 97 -22.47 5.18 -17.52
C THR A 97 -22.00 6.41 -18.28
N SER A 98 -20.76 6.38 -18.76
CA SER A 98 -20.16 7.45 -19.55
C SER A 98 -20.86 7.68 -20.89
N PRO A 99 -20.67 8.86 -21.52
CA PRO A 99 -20.90 9.01 -22.96
C PRO A 99 -20.14 7.97 -23.77
N ALA A 100 -20.59 7.71 -24.98
CA ALA A 100 -19.84 6.88 -25.92
C ALA A 100 -18.51 7.52 -26.29
N PHE A 101 -17.46 6.69 -26.42
CA PHE A 101 -16.16 7.13 -26.91
C PHE A 101 -15.61 6.19 -27.98
N ASP A 102 -14.74 6.75 -28.85
CA ASP A 102 -14.20 6.07 -30.03
C ASP A 102 -12.74 5.63 -29.78
N CYS A 103 -12.51 4.32 -29.85
CA CYS A 103 -11.19 3.70 -29.73
C CYS A 103 -10.61 3.25 -31.08
N THR A 104 -11.21 3.66 -32.21
CA THR A 104 -10.77 3.23 -33.53
C THR A 104 -9.34 3.67 -33.82
N GLY A 105 -8.48 2.69 -34.12
CA GLY A 105 -7.09 2.94 -34.49
C GLY A 105 -6.13 3.23 -33.34
N LEU A 106 -6.60 3.14 -32.09
CA LEU A 106 -5.77 3.27 -30.91
C LEU A 106 -5.01 1.98 -30.65
N SER A 107 -3.75 2.10 -30.20
CA SER A 107 -2.88 0.95 -29.87
C SER A 107 -3.02 0.50 -28.42
N SER A 108 -3.37 1.42 -27.54
CA SER A 108 -3.66 1.17 -26.12
C SER A 108 -4.69 2.18 -25.64
N VAL A 109 -5.47 1.80 -24.64
CA VAL A 109 -6.48 2.66 -24.01
C VAL A 109 -6.43 2.42 -22.51
N VAL A 110 -6.25 3.50 -21.75
CA VAL A 110 -6.19 3.48 -20.30
C VAL A 110 -7.35 4.28 -19.74
N LEU A 111 -8.01 3.71 -18.72
CA LEU A 111 -8.97 4.39 -17.85
C LEU A 111 -8.25 4.77 -16.57
N SER A 112 -8.32 6.04 -16.16
CA SER A 112 -8.00 6.46 -14.81
C SER A 112 -9.18 7.18 -14.16
N PHE A 113 -9.31 7.05 -12.85
CA PHE A 113 -10.32 7.74 -12.05
C PHE A 113 -9.91 7.74 -10.57
N SER A 114 -10.31 8.79 -9.86
CA SER A 114 -10.25 8.84 -8.40
C SER A 114 -11.54 8.29 -7.81
N HIS A 115 -11.46 7.57 -6.71
CA HIS A 115 -12.65 7.06 -6.05
C HIS A 115 -12.52 7.00 -4.53
N TRP A 116 -13.66 6.94 -3.91
CA TRP A 116 -13.81 6.61 -2.52
C TRP A 116 -15.01 5.68 -2.36
N PHE A 117 -14.72 4.41 -2.07
CA PHE A 117 -15.70 3.36 -1.89
C PHE A 117 -15.71 2.92 -0.44
N LEU A 118 -16.88 2.89 0.16
CA LEU A 118 -17.13 2.36 1.47
C LEU A 118 -18.30 1.38 1.37
N GLY A 119 -17.95 0.10 1.33
CA GLY A 119 -18.91 -0.99 1.48
C GLY A 119 -18.97 -1.47 2.92
N ASP A 120 -19.75 -2.50 3.21
CA ASP A 120 -19.91 -3.00 4.57
C ASP A 120 -18.57 -3.48 5.16
N GLN A 121 -18.31 -3.11 6.39
CA GLN A 121 -17.20 -3.64 7.17
C GLN A 121 -17.57 -5.07 7.59
N VAL A 122 -16.85 -6.06 7.05
CA VAL A 122 -17.06 -7.47 7.39
C VAL A 122 -16.87 -7.68 8.89
N SER A 123 -17.96 -7.68 9.63
CA SER A 123 -18.01 -8.25 10.97
C SER A 123 -18.18 -9.75 10.82
N ALA A 124 -17.34 -10.55 11.49
CA ALA A 124 -17.29 -12.00 11.36
C ALA A 124 -18.68 -12.64 11.32
N GLY A 125 -19.10 -13.10 10.14
CA GLY A 125 -20.35 -13.85 9.92
C GLY A 125 -21.49 -13.09 9.24
N THR A 126 -21.26 -11.87 8.73
CA THR A 126 -22.26 -11.07 7.99
C THR A 126 -21.95 -11.10 6.49
N THR A 127 -22.99 -11.20 5.67
CA THR A 127 -22.94 -11.10 4.21
C THR A 127 -22.41 -9.72 3.80
N ILE A 128 -21.52 -9.66 2.84
CA ILE A 128 -21.03 -8.41 2.23
C ILE A 128 -22.20 -7.85 1.41
N ASP A 129 -22.72 -6.70 1.79
CA ASP A 129 -23.93 -6.14 1.18
C ASP A 129 -23.67 -4.91 0.29
N GLY A 130 -22.44 -4.50 0.03
CA GLY A 130 -22.11 -3.41 -0.89
C GLY A 130 -20.92 -3.75 -1.76
N GLU A 131 -21.12 -3.79 -3.08
CA GLU A 131 -20.09 -4.11 -4.05
C GLU A 131 -20.11 -3.10 -5.21
N GLY A 132 -18.93 -2.58 -5.56
CA GLY A 132 -18.73 -1.67 -6.68
C GLY A 132 -18.05 -2.38 -7.84
N PHE A 133 -18.51 -2.12 -9.07
CA PHE A 133 -17.91 -2.66 -10.28
C PHE A 133 -17.56 -1.54 -11.25
N VAL A 134 -16.36 -1.59 -11.80
CA VAL A 134 -15.99 -0.81 -12.99
C VAL A 134 -16.08 -1.76 -14.19
N GLU A 135 -16.91 -1.39 -15.14
CA GLU A 135 -17.22 -2.25 -16.28
C GLU A 135 -17.07 -1.48 -17.60
N VAL A 136 -16.66 -2.19 -18.62
CA VAL A 136 -16.40 -1.64 -19.96
C VAL A 136 -17.28 -2.37 -20.99
N SER A 137 -17.85 -1.60 -21.88
CA SER A 137 -18.59 -2.10 -23.06
C SER A 137 -17.89 -1.65 -24.33
N ASN A 138 -17.86 -2.51 -25.35
CA ASN A 138 -17.39 -2.18 -26.70
C ASN A 138 -18.50 -2.31 -27.76
N ASP A 139 -19.75 -2.47 -27.36
CA ASP A 139 -20.92 -2.71 -28.21
C ASP A 139 -22.10 -1.76 -27.92
N GLY A 140 -21.78 -0.58 -27.37
CA GLY A 140 -22.78 0.45 -27.09
C GLY A 140 -23.60 0.19 -25.83
N GLY A 141 -23.08 -0.56 -24.89
CA GLY A 141 -23.76 -0.90 -23.64
C GLY A 141 -24.63 -2.16 -23.72
N ALA A 142 -24.58 -2.91 -24.83
CA ALA A 142 -25.34 -4.15 -24.95
C ALA A 142 -24.74 -5.29 -24.08
N SER A 143 -23.44 -5.32 -23.93
CA SER A 143 -22.75 -6.23 -23.00
C SER A 143 -21.64 -5.51 -22.24
N TRP A 144 -21.27 -6.06 -21.07
CA TRP A 144 -20.31 -5.45 -20.16
C TRP A 144 -19.29 -6.47 -19.67
N SER A 145 -18.03 -6.03 -19.59
CA SER A 145 -16.93 -6.79 -19.00
C SER A 145 -16.44 -6.06 -17.75
N SER A 146 -16.44 -6.72 -16.58
CA SER A 146 -15.88 -6.16 -15.36
C SER A 146 -14.36 -6.11 -15.47
N VAL A 147 -13.77 -4.94 -15.20
CA VAL A 147 -12.33 -4.71 -15.21
C VAL A 147 -11.78 -4.47 -13.79
N LEU A 148 -12.66 -4.09 -12.85
CA LEU A 148 -12.31 -3.90 -11.46
C LEU A 148 -13.54 -4.08 -10.59
N SER A 149 -13.38 -4.59 -9.37
CA SER A 149 -14.44 -4.62 -8.36
C SER A 149 -13.91 -4.18 -6.99
N PHE A 150 -14.81 -3.64 -6.16
CA PHE A 150 -14.51 -3.13 -4.83
C PHE A 150 -15.43 -3.73 -3.80
N VAL A 151 -14.85 -4.14 -2.68
CA VAL A 151 -15.55 -4.58 -1.46
C VAL A 151 -14.87 -3.93 -0.25
N GLY A 152 -15.60 -3.73 0.83
CA GLY A 152 -15.04 -3.09 2.04
C GLY A 152 -14.74 -1.60 1.85
N GLN A 153 -13.60 -1.12 2.34
CA GLN A 153 -13.18 0.27 2.20
C GLN A 153 -11.98 0.37 1.27
N THR A 154 -12.14 1.09 0.16
CA THR A 154 -11.07 1.37 -0.80
C THR A 154 -11.13 2.81 -1.28
N TYR A 155 -9.98 3.37 -1.66
CA TYR A 155 -9.89 4.77 -2.06
C TYR A 155 -8.58 5.06 -2.82
N GLY A 156 -8.55 6.16 -3.57
CA GLY A 156 -7.41 6.65 -4.31
C GLY A 156 -7.63 6.64 -5.81
N GLU A 157 -6.55 6.86 -6.55
CA GLU A 157 -6.54 6.81 -8.00
C GLU A 157 -6.37 5.36 -8.48
N ASN A 158 -7.15 5.01 -9.50
CA ASN A 158 -7.00 3.74 -10.23
C ASN A 158 -6.59 4.04 -11.67
N ILE A 159 -5.66 3.24 -12.19
CA ILE A 159 -5.19 3.30 -13.58
C ILE A 159 -5.25 1.88 -14.13
N ILE A 160 -6.10 1.69 -15.15
CA ILE A 160 -6.45 0.37 -15.69
C ILE A 160 -6.25 0.37 -17.20
N ASP A 161 -5.48 -0.59 -17.71
CA ASP A 161 -5.45 -0.87 -19.16
C ASP A 161 -6.74 -1.58 -19.56
N ILE A 162 -7.55 -0.92 -20.38
CA ILE A 162 -8.82 -1.43 -20.90
C ILE A 162 -8.76 -1.76 -22.40
N SER A 163 -7.55 -1.80 -22.98
CA SER A 163 -7.31 -1.99 -24.42
C SER A 163 -7.98 -3.27 -24.94
N GLU A 164 -7.90 -4.36 -24.20
CA GLU A 164 -8.49 -5.64 -24.56
C GLU A 164 -10.02 -5.56 -24.61
N GLN A 165 -10.63 -4.89 -23.64
CA GLN A 165 -12.08 -4.79 -23.49
C GLN A 165 -12.70 -3.86 -24.55
N VAL A 166 -12.09 -2.71 -24.81
CA VAL A 166 -12.60 -1.75 -25.81
C VAL A 166 -12.25 -2.16 -27.25
N GLY A 167 -11.13 -2.84 -27.45
CA GLY A 167 -10.64 -3.23 -28.77
C GLY A 167 -10.52 -2.02 -29.72
N THR A 168 -11.09 -2.11 -30.90
CA THR A 168 -11.14 -1.03 -31.89
C THR A 168 -12.57 -0.49 -32.09
N SER A 169 -13.39 -0.54 -31.05
CA SER A 169 -14.78 -0.09 -31.13
C SER A 169 -14.86 1.43 -31.21
N SER A 170 -15.75 1.93 -32.03
CA SER A 170 -16.17 3.32 -32.13
C SER A 170 -17.31 3.69 -31.18
N ASN A 171 -17.79 2.74 -30.38
CA ASN A 171 -18.93 2.93 -29.49
C ASN A 171 -18.71 2.22 -28.16
N SER A 172 -17.65 2.64 -27.47
CA SER A 172 -17.28 2.11 -26.16
C SER A 172 -17.84 2.97 -25.03
N HIS A 173 -18.07 2.34 -23.90
CA HIS A 173 -18.53 2.99 -22.67
C HIS A 173 -17.78 2.44 -21.47
N VAL A 174 -17.65 3.24 -20.43
CA VAL A 174 -17.32 2.83 -19.06
C VAL A 174 -18.54 3.04 -18.19
N ARG A 175 -18.80 2.13 -17.25
CA ARG A 175 -19.80 2.36 -16.20
C ARG A 175 -19.28 1.97 -14.82
N PHE A 176 -19.79 2.69 -13.82
CA PHE A 176 -19.60 2.43 -12.41
C PHE A 176 -20.92 1.89 -11.86
N ARG A 177 -20.94 0.59 -11.52
CA ARG A 177 -22.16 -0.09 -11.08
C ARG A 177 -22.04 -0.49 -9.62
N TRP A 178 -23.02 -0.07 -8.84
CA TRP A 178 -23.20 -0.46 -7.44
C TRP A 178 -24.22 -1.59 -7.35
N THR A 179 -23.96 -2.53 -6.43
CA THR A 179 -24.96 -3.48 -5.93
C THR A 179 -24.92 -3.49 -4.42
N GLY A 180 -26.07 -3.51 -3.76
CA GLY A 180 -26.11 -3.47 -2.31
C GLY A 180 -27.50 -3.49 -1.72
N ASN A 181 -27.59 -3.21 -0.44
CA ASN A 181 -28.86 -3.11 0.26
C ASN A 181 -28.70 -2.22 1.48
N TYR A 182 -28.89 -0.91 1.27
CA TYR A 182 -28.81 0.10 2.33
C TYR A 182 -27.46 0.18 3.05
N ASN A 183 -26.37 0.14 2.30
CA ASN A 183 -24.99 0.18 2.82
C ASN A 183 -24.23 1.38 2.27
N TYR A 184 -23.49 2.08 3.06
CA TYR A 184 -22.52 3.14 2.83
C TYR A 184 -22.57 3.91 1.49
N LEU A 185 -21.43 4.07 0.77
CA LEU A 185 -21.35 5.00 -0.36
C LEU A 185 -20.24 4.64 -1.37
N TRP A 186 -20.36 5.23 -2.55
CA TRP A 186 -19.30 5.28 -3.54
C TRP A 186 -19.26 6.68 -4.19
N ALA A 187 -18.11 7.34 -4.07
CA ALA A 187 -17.81 8.59 -4.76
C ALA A 187 -16.76 8.33 -5.84
N ILE A 188 -16.91 8.95 -7.00
CA ILE A 188 -16.01 8.85 -8.16
C ILE A 188 -15.76 10.23 -8.75
N ASP A 189 -14.54 10.44 -9.28
CA ASP A 189 -14.10 11.71 -9.81
C ASP A 189 -12.92 11.57 -10.78
N ASN A 190 -12.55 12.63 -11.46
CA ASN A 190 -11.37 12.71 -12.31
C ASN A 190 -11.26 11.56 -13.32
N ILE A 191 -12.38 11.23 -13.96
CA ILE A 191 -12.46 10.11 -14.91
C ILE A 191 -11.79 10.53 -16.23
N ILE A 192 -10.78 9.79 -16.66
CA ILE A 192 -10.06 10.01 -17.92
C ILE A 192 -9.96 8.69 -18.67
N VAL A 193 -10.38 8.68 -19.92
CA VAL A 193 -10.04 7.63 -20.89
C VAL A 193 -9.08 8.25 -21.91
N GLN A 194 -7.92 7.63 -22.08
CA GLN A 194 -6.89 8.16 -22.97
C GLN A 194 -6.07 7.08 -23.65
N GLN A 195 -5.48 7.43 -24.80
CA GLN A 195 -4.32 6.73 -25.30
C GLN A 195 -3.10 7.31 -24.60
N PRO A 196 -2.40 6.55 -23.76
CA PRO A 196 -1.25 7.06 -23.02
C PRO A 196 -0.04 7.30 -23.93
N GLU A 197 0.90 8.12 -23.46
CA GLU A 197 2.26 8.12 -23.99
C GLU A 197 3.05 6.99 -23.36
N GLY A 198 3.82 6.26 -24.19
CA GLY A 198 4.68 5.20 -23.71
C GLY A 198 3.94 3.89 -23.44
N SER A 199 4.49 3.10 -22.52
CA SER A 199 4.01 1.79 -22.11
C SER A 199 3.90 1.69 -20.60
N ALA A 200 3.06 0.76 -20.10
CA ALA A 200 3.08 0.40 -18.70
C ALA A 200 4.50 -0.01 -18.26
N PRO A 201 4.86 0.17 -16.99
CA PRO A 201 6.14 -0.29 -16.47
C PRO A 201 6.27 -1.80 -16.59
N ASP A 202 7.49 -2.30 -16.70
CA ASP A 202 7.74 -3.74 -16.50
C ASP A 202 7.60 -4.12 -15.02
N VAL A 203 7.54 -5.45 -14.79
CA VAL A 203 7.45 -6.00 -13.43
C VAL A 203 8.66 -5.62 -12.60
N CYS A 204 8.46 -5.19 -11.36
CA CYS A 204 9.52 -4.96 -10.40
C CYS A 204 10.29 -6.24 -10.08
N THR A 205 11.51 -6.12 -9.57
CA THR A 205 12.43 -7.23 -9.32
C THR A 205 12.88 -7.26 -7.86
N ASN A 206 13.63 -8.30 -7.48
CA ASN A 206 14.22 -8.46 -6.13
C ASN A 206 13.22 -8.24 -4.99
N MET A 207 12.01 -8.76 -5.17
CA MET A 207 10.93 -8.62 -4.20
C MET A 207 11.21 -9.40 -2.92
N LEU A 208 11.05 -8.74 -1.78
CA LEU A 208 11.16 -9.33 -0.44
C LEU A 208 9.88 -9.05 0.37
N PRO A 209 9.34 -10.02 1.12
CA PRO A 209 9.79 -11.42 1.25
C PRO A 209 9.77 -12.17 -0.08
N THR A 210 10.78 -13.04 -0.32
CA THR A 210 10.80 -13.87 -1.56
C THR A 210 9.64 -14.85 -1.56
N ASP A 211 9.27 -15.33 -2.75
CA ASP A 211 8.22 -16.35 -2.83
C ASP A 211 8.57 -17.59 -2.00
N GLN A 212 7.58 -18.09 -1.25
CA GLN A 212 7.67 -19.21 -0.31
C GLN A 212 8.67 -19.00 0.84
N ALA A 213 9.03 -17.75 1.17
CA ALA A 213 9.86 -17.45 2.32
C ALA A 213 9.19 -17.97 3.62
N THR A 214 10.02 -18.51 4.52
CA THR A 214 9.60 -18.97 5.85
C THR A 214 10.27 -18.14 6.93
N ASP A 215 9.71 -18.16 8.14
CA ASP A 215 10.24 -17.45 9.30
C ASP A 215 10.41 -15.93 9.06
N VAL A 216 9.50 -15.34 8.28
CA VAL A 216 9.51 -13.90 8.02
C VAL A 216 9.23 -13.16 9.32
N GLU A 217 10.13 -12.25 9.68
CA GLU A 217 10.11 -11.54 10.95
C GLU A 217 8.93 -10.55 11.01
N ILE A 218 8.20 -10.60 12.12
CA ILE A 218 7.21 -9.59 12.49
C ILE A 218 7.89 -8.63 13.47
N THR A 219 8.11 -7.39 13.08
CA THR A 219 8.62 -6.34 13.98
C THR A 219 7.47 -5.65 14.70
N ILE A 220 7.70 -5.25 15.96
CA ILE A 220 6.71 -4.50 16.74
C ILE A 220 7.17 -3.04 16.80
N SER A 221 6.31 -2.13 16.35
CA SER A 221 6.57 -0.69 16.42
C SER A 221 6.49 -0.19 17.85
N THR A 222 6.94 1.05 18.08
CA THR A 222 6.83 1.72 19.40
C THR A 222 5.37 1.97 19.83
N THR A 223 4.40 1.77 18.94
CA THR A 223 2.96 1.90 19.18
C THR A 223 2.25 0.55 19.24
N ASP A 224 2.99 -0.53 19.51
CA ASP A 224 2.51 -1.91 19.55
C ASP A 224 1.87 -2.43 18.25
N THR A 225 2.18 -1.79 17.12
CA THR A 225 1.73 -2.24 15.80
C THR A 225 2.68 -3.28 15.25
N LYS A 226 2.16 -4.39 14.76
CA LYS A 226 2.94 -5.43 14.09
C LYS A 226 3.22 -5.02 12.65
N LEU A 227 4.48 -5.08 12.22
CA LEU A 227 4.96 -4.68 10.91
C LEU A 227 5.74 -5.80 10.23
N ILE A 228 5.59 -5.93 8.92
CA ILE A 228 6.50 -6.73 8.07
C ILE A 228 7.13 -5.76 7.06
N ASN A 229 8.43 -5.92 6.85
CA ASN A 229 9.17 -5.14 5.87
C ASN A 229 9.03 -5.79 4.49
N PHE A 230 8.54 -5.00 3.53
CA PHE A 230 8.50 -5.35 2.11
C PHE A 230 9.49 -4.45 1.36
N SER A 231 10.16 -5.01 0.36
CA SER A 231 11.03 -4.24 -0.52
C SER A 231 11.06 -4.85 -1.92
N TRP A 232 11.39 -4.01 -2.90
CA TRP A 232 11.53 -4.40 -4.30
C TRP A 232 12.43 -3.38 -5.01
N ASP A 233 12.99 -3.80 -6.13
CA ASP A 233 13.71 -2.91 -7.04
C ASP A 233 12.80 -2.57 -8.22
N ALA A 234 12.87 -1.33 -8.70
CA ALA A 234 12.21 -0.92 -9.92
C ALA A 234 12.65 -1.78 -11.10
N ALA A 235 11.77 -1.96 -12.08
CA ALA A 235 12.14 -2.60 -13.34
C ALA A 235 13.27 -1.82 -14.02
N THR A 236 14.20 -2.56 -14.62
CA THR A 236 15.33 -1.97 -15.37
C THR A 236 15.04 -1.83 -16.86
N THR A 237 13.88 -2.30 -17.31
CA THR A 237 13.38 -2.26 -18.70
C THR A 237 11.95 -1.72 -18.70
N GLY A 238 11.46 -1.29 -19.86
CA GLY A 238 10.17 -0.62 -19.98
C GLY A 238 10.22 0.85 -19.54
N ASP A 239 9.06 1.50 -19.50
CA ASP A 239 8.96 2.86 -19.01
C ASP A 239 8.95 2.86 -17.47
N ALA A 240 9.49 3.92 -16.88
CA ALA A 240 9.62 3.98 -15.42
C ALA A 240 8.25 3.98 -14.72
N ALA A 241 8.15 3.23 -13.63
CA ALA A 241 7.03 3.36 -12.70
C ALA A 241 7.09 4.72 -12.00
N THR A 242 5.95 5.36 -11.83
CA THR A 242 5.80 6.61 -11.06
C THR A 242 5.28 6.32 -9.65
N SER A 243 4.62 5.17 -9.47
CA SER A 243 4.11 4.71 -8.18
C SER A 243 4.02 3.18 -8.13
N TYR A 244 3.82 2.66 -6.94
CA TYR A 244 3.61 1.23 -6.70
C TYR A 244 2.41 1.03 -5.80
N SER A 245 1.68 -0.06 -6.03
CA SER A 245 0.64 -0.56 -5.13
C SER A 245 1.01 -1.95 -4.65
N ILE A 246 0.78 -2.23 -3.37
CA ILE A 246 0.97 -3.56 -2.80
C ILE A 246 -0.39 -4.15 -2.43
N SER A 247 -0.67 -5.36 -2.89
CA SER A 247 -1.84 -6.12 -2.48
C SER A 247 -1.40 -7.28 -1.59
N ILE A 248 -2.10 -7.47 -0.46
CA ILE A 248 -1.78 -8.50 0.54
C ILE A 248 -3.07 -9.19 0.95
N GLY A 249 -3.04 -10.49 1.16
CA GLY A 249 -4.19 -11.26 1.63
C GLY A 249 -3.80 -12.55 2.35
N ALA A 250 -4.76 -13.12 3.07
CA ALA A 250 -4.62 -14.44 3.69
C ALA A 250 -4.86 -15.58 2.69
N THR A 251 -5.38 -15.28 1.51
CA THR A 251 -5.58 -16.21 0.39
C THR A 251 -4.85 -15.72 -0.85
N ASN A 252 -4.61 -16.60 -1.80
CA ASN A 252 -3.99 -16.28 -3.08
C ASN A 252 -4.89 -15.46 -4.03
N GLU A 253 -6.12 -15.22 -3.66
CA GLU A 253 -7.06 -14.37 -4.41
C GLU A 253 -6.84 -12.89 -4.11
N LEU A 254 -6.06 -12.56 -3.08
CA LEU A 254 -5.73 -11.19 -2.64
C LEU A 254 -6.97 -10.31 -2.41
N GLU A 255 -8.05 -10.92 -1.93
CA GLU A 255 -9.37 -10.28 -1.82
C GLU A 255 -9.44 -9.15 -0.79
N ILE A 256 -8.43 -8.96 0.04
CA ILE A 256 -8.52 -8.02 1.15
C ILE A 256 -7.28 -7.16 1.24
N GLY A 257 -7.47 -5.89 1.01
CA GLY A 257 -6.55 -4.87 1.42
C GLY A 257 -5.50 -4.50 0.37
N THR A 258 -5.93 -3.69 -0.57
CA THR A 258 -4.99 -2.79 -1.23
C THR A 258 -4.45 -1.87 -0.16
N VAL A 259 -3.23 -2.09 0.28
CA VAL A 259 -2.57 -1.16 1.17
C VAL A 259 -1.90 -0.11 0.31
N SER A 260 -2.51 1.06 0.30
CA SER A 260 -2.00 2.38 -0.08
C SER A 260 -0.96 2.45 -1.22
N ASN A 261 -1.25 3.34 -2.15
CA ASN A 261 -0.29 3.89 -3.10
C ASN A 261 0.96 4.37 -2.35
N PHE A 262 2.08 3.72 -2.61
CA PHE A 262 3.35 4.26 -2.20
C PHE A 262 3.81 5.19 -3.30
N ASP A 263 3.87 6.47 -2.98
CA ASP A 263 4.51 7.48 -3.82
C ASP A 263 5.99 7.12 -3.89
N GLY A 264 6.34 6.31 -4.90
CA GLY A 264 7.57 5.55 -4.93
C GLY A 264 8.73 6.30 -5.55
N THR A 265 9.67 6.64 -4.75
CA THR A 265 11.06 6.74 -5.20
C THR A 265 11.57 5.37 -5.61
N VAL A 266 12.40 5.31 -6.61
CA VAL A 266 12.91 4.22 -7.44
C VAL A 266 13.30 2.91 -6.73
N ASP A 267 13.59 2.93 -5.43
CA ASP A 267 13.83 1.76 -4.59
C ASP A 267 12.66 1.63 -3.61
N GLY A 268 11.67 0.82 -3.97
CA GLY A 268 10.49 0.63 -3.16
C GLY A 268 10.76 -0.21 -1.92
N GLY A 269 10.20 0.20 -0.81
CA GLY A 269 10.17 -0.59 0.41
C GLY A 269 9.28 0.06 1.45
N ALA A 270 8.55 -0.75 2.17
CA ALA A 270 7.67 -0.25 3.21
C ALA A 270 7.55 -1.23 4.37
N ASN A 271 7.46 -0.66 5.58
CA ASN A 271 7.02 -1.40 6.75
C ASN A 271 5.50 -1.34 6.80
N ILE A 272 4.85 -2.46 6.54
CA ILE A 272 3.40 -2.53 6.41
C ILE A 272 2.79 -3.12 7.67
N SER A 273 1.77 -2.45 8.21
CA SER A 273 0.86 -3.00 9.20
C SER A 273 -0.33 -3.65 8.47
N TYR A 274 -0.71 -4.83 8.95
CA TYR A 274 -1.92 -5.51 8.49
C TYR A 274 -2.86 -5.65 9.69
N GLY A 275 -4.06 -5.05 9.58
CA GLY A 275 -5.00 -4.95 10.70
C GLY A 275 -4.69 -3.80 11.67
N ASN A 276 -5.70 -3.36 12.40
CA ASN A 276 -5.64 -2.15 13.23
C ASN A 276 -5.27 -2.41 14.69
N THR A 277 -5.12 -3.67 15.12
CA THR A 277 -4.81 -4.05 16.50
C THR A 277 -3.79 -5.18 16.57
N VAL A 278 -3.14 -5.35 17.74
CA VAL A 278 -2.26 -6.50 18.01
C VAL A 278 -3.00 -7.84 17.85
N GLU A 279 -4.32 -7.85 18.06
CA GLU A 279 -5.15 -9.06 17.94
C GLU A 279 -5.48 -9.38 16.48
N THR A 280 -5.68 -8.37 15.64
CA THR A 280 -6.07 -8.50 14.21
C THR A 280 -4.90 -8.33 13.24
N GLY A 281 -3.71 -7.88 13.72
CA GLY A 281 -2.51 -7.70 12.90
C GLY A 281 -1.88 -9.01 12.45
N TRP A 282 -0.69 -8.93 11.86
CA TRP A 282 0.08 -10.10 11.40
C TRP A 282 0.10 -11.23 12.44
N GLN A 283 -0.38 -12.41 12.05
CA GLN A 283 -0.36 -13.58 12.91
C GLN A 283 0.93 -14.37 12.71
N VAL A 284 1.43 -15.01 13.76
CA VAL A 284 2.61 -15.87 13.71
C VAL A 284 2.33 -17.20 13.04
N ASN A 285 3.35 -17.82 12.46
CA ASN A 285 3.24 -19.11 11.77
C ASN A 285 2.09 -19.16 10.75
N THR A 286 1.82 -18.02 10.11
CA THR A 286 0.70 -17.84 9.18
C THR A 286 1.21 -17.53 7.80
N THR A 287 0.64 -18.17 6.78
CA THR A 287 0.97 -17.90 5.38
C THR A 287 0.13 -16.75 4.86
N TYR A 288 0.79 -15.79 4.23
CA TYR A 288 0.19 -14.66 3.53
C TYR A 288 0.63 -14.64 2.06
N TYR A 289 -0.15 -13.98 1.24
CA TYR A 289 0.09 -13.80 -0.18
C TYR A 289 0.20 -12.31 -0.48
N TRP A 290 1.01 -11.94 -1.47
CA TRP A 290 1.20 -10.56 -1.83
C TRP A 290 1.72 -10.40 -3.25
N ARG A 291 1.48 -9.23 -3.82
CA ARG A 291 2.06 -8.80 -5.10
C ARG A 291 2.28 -7.30 -5.10
N ILE A 292 3.10 -6.83 -6.03
CA ILE A 292 3.33 -5.42 -6.35
C ILE A 292 2.77 -5.13 -7.74
N SER A 293 2.05 -4.04 -7.87
CA SER A 293 1.68 -3.44 -9.15
C SER A 293 2.59 -2.23 -9.38
N SER A 294 3.37 -2.25 -10.46
CA SER A 294 4.18 -1.12 -10.92
C SER A 294 3.29 -0.24 -11.79
N ILE A 295 3.18 1.05 -11.52
CA ILE A 295 2.17 1.94 -12.10
C ILE A 295 2.83 3.16 -12.71
N ASN A 296 2.35 3.58 -13.89
CA ASN A 296 2.57 4.91 -14.48
C ASN A 296 1.30 5.37 -15.22
N THR A 297 1.36 6.52 -15.89
CA THR A 297 0.21 7.07 -16.64
C THR A 297 -0.21 6.24 -17.85
N ALA A 298 0.63 5.29 -18.29
CA ALA A 298 0.35 4.39 -19.41
C ALA A 298 -0.28 3.07 -18.96
N GLY A 299 -0.36 2.80 -17.65
CA GLY A 299 -0.98 1.61 -17.10
C GLY A 299 -0.21 1.02 -15.92
N SER A 300 -0.60 -0.17 -15.55
CA SER A 300 0.00 -0.94 -14.46
C SER A 300 0.41 -2.34 -14.90
N THR A 301 1.45 -2.87 -14.27
CA THR A 301 1.90 -4.25 -14.47
C THR A 301 2.05 -4.93 -13.13
N ASP A 302 1.33 -6.02 -12.96
CA ASP A 302 1.33 -6.80 -11.74
C ASP A 302 2.50 -7.80 -11.73
N SER A 303 3.15 -7.93 -10.58
CA SER A 303 4.05 -9.05 -10.33
C SER A 303 3.27 -10.37 -10.18
N PRO A 304 3.93 -11.53 -10.32
CA PRO A 304 3.37 -12.77 -9.82
C PRO A 304 2.98 -12.64 -8.34
N ILE A 305 1.99 -13.41 -7.91
CA ILE A 305 1.62 -13.51 -6.51
C ILE A 305 2.68 -14.34 -5.79
N PHE A 306 3.30 -13.76 -4.79
CA PHE A 306 4.24 -14.41 -3.89
C PHE A 306 3.54 -14.83 -2.61
N SER A 307 4.07 -15.86 -1.97
CA SER A 307 3.65 -16.29 -0.64
C SER A 307 4.80 -16.19 0.35
N PHE A 308 4.51 -15.98 1.62
CA PHE A 308 5.47 -16.12 2.70
C PHE A 308 4.77 -16.60 3.97
N THR A 309 5.53 -17.22 4.86
CA THR A 309 5.03 -17.64 6.18
C THR A 309 5.76 -16.87 7.25
N THR A 310 5.02 -16.21 8.12
CA THR A 310 5.57 -15.50 9.27
C THR A 310 6.21 -16.44 10.26
N GLY A 311 7.28 -16.00 10.91
CA GLY A 311 7.93 -16.75 11.99
C GLY A 311 7.08 -16.84 13.24
N ALA A 312 7.57 -17.59 14.22
CA ALA A 312 7.04 -17.53 15.58
C ALA A 312 7.24 -16.10 16.10
N ALA A 313 6.26 -15.54 16.84
CA ALA A 313 6.51 -14.28 17.54
C ALA A 313 7.74 -14.49 18.43
N ASP A 314 8.68 -13.59 18.34
CA ASP A 314 9.74 -13.57 19.32
C ASP A 314 9.06 -13.42 20.71
N PRO A 315 9.15 -14.39 21.63
CA PRO A 315 8.55 -14.23 22.94
C PRO A 315 9.13 -12.95 23.50
N LEU A 316 8.32 -11.98 23.92
CA LEU A 316 8.68 -10.67 24.54
C LEU A 316 10.00 -10.77 25.33
N GLY A 317 11.07 -11.00 24.69
CA GLY A 317 12.38 -11.37 25.18
C GLY A 317 13.37 -10.46 24.53
N ILE A 318 13.84 -9.51 25.34
CA ILE A 318 15.19 -8.95 25.18
C ILE A 318 15.85 -9.52 23.91
N GLU A 319 15.86 -8.77 22.80
CA GLU A 319 16.71 -9.11 21.68
C GLU A 319 18.14 -9.24 22.21
N GLU A 320 18.60 -10.47 22.40
CA GLU A 320 20.00 -10.70 22.67
C GLU A 320 20.75 -10.24 21.43
N ILE A 321 21.40 -9.09 21.56
CA ILE A 321 22.49 -8.72 20.63
C ILE A 321 23.30 -9.99 20.45
N SER A 322 23.48 -10.44 19.20
CA SER A 322 24.24 -11.63 18.88
C SER A 322 25.35 -11.82 19.89
N LEU A 323 25.33 -12.94 20.62
CA LEU A 323 26.21 -13.20 21.78
C LEU A 323 27.70 -12.93 21.51
N ASN A 324 28.06 -12.82 20.24
CA ASN A 324 29.42 -12.61 19.77
C ASN A 324 29.82 -11.13 19.54
N ALA A 325 28.89 -10.17 19.63
CA ALA A 325 29.21 -8.77 19.33
C ALA A 325 29.99 -8.06 20.45
N PHE A 326 29.87 -8.51 21.71
CA PHE A 326 30.56 -7.88 22.86
C PHE A 326 31.26 -8.94 23.69
N ASN A 327 32.57 -8.85 23.78
CA ASN A 327 33.40 -9.62 24.70
C ASN A 327 34.08 -8.67 25.68
N VAL A 328 34.18 -9.12 26.93
CA VAL A 328 34.74 -8.29 28.02
C VAL A 328 35.90 -9.05 28.62
N TYR A 329 37.08 -8.45 28.64
CA TYR A 329 38.29 -9.05 29.20
C TYR A 329 39.23 -8.00 29.86
N PRO A 330 40.08 -8.40 30.86
CA PRO A 330 40.07 -9.73 31.48
C PRO A 330 38.83 -9.90 32.37
N ASN A 331 38.40 -11.14 32.52
CA ASN A 331 37.37 -11.51 33.48
C ASN A 331 37.73 -12.89 34.07
N PRO A 332 38.20 -12.98 35.30
CA PRO A 332 38.24 -11.97 36.37
C PRO A 332 39.11 -10.72 36.08
N VAL A 333 38.70 -9.61 36.66
CA VAL A 333 39.33 -8.29 36.48
C VAL A 333 39.83 -7.71 37.80
N LYS A 334 41.04 -7.11 37.77
CA LYS A 334 41.57 -6.36 38.92
C LYS A 334 41.12 -4.90 38.87
N ASP A 335 41.55 -4.15 37.89
CA ASP A 335 41.30 -2.71 37.85
C ASP A 335 40.57 -2.26 36.59
N VAL A 336 40.98 -2.71 35.42
CA VAL A 336 40.44 -2.21 34.15
C VAL A 336 39.99 -3.36 33.28
N VAL A 337 38.79 -3.24 32.76
CA VAL A 337 38.18 -4.17 31.77
C VAL A 337 38.11 -3.51 30.41
N THR A 338 38.34 -4.27 29.35
CA THR A 338 38.22 -3.83 27.97
C THR A 338 36.96 -4.47 27.34
N ILE A 339 36.16 -3.67 26.68
CA ILE A 339 35.01 -4.12 25.93
C ILE A 339 35.46 -4.28 24.46
N ASN A 340 35.60 -5.52 24.01
CA ASN A 340 35.90 -5.81 22.64
C ASN A 340 34.57 -5.98 21.86
N THR A 341 34.37 -5.14 20.85
CA THR A 341 33.14 -5.10 20.08
C THR A 341 33.43 -4.76 18.62
N THR A 342 32.64 -5.32 17.73
CA THR A 342 32.58 -4.95 16.32
C THR A 342 31.47 -3.92 16.02
N SER A 343 30.66 -3.59 17.03
CA SER A 343 29.53 -2.65 16.91
C SER A 343 29.73 -1.46 17.86
N GLU A 344 29.19 -0.31 17.50
CA GLU A 344 29.15 0.85 18.40
C GLU A 344 28.18 0.59 19.56
N PHE A 345 28.45 1.21 20.71
CA PHE A 345 27.57 1.18 21.88
C PHE A 345 27.47 2.57 22.52
N ASP A 346 26.39 2.83 23.22
CA ASP A 346 26.08 4.14 23.76
C ASP A 346 26.58 4.26 25.24
N THR A 347 26.19 3.27 26.06
CA THR A 347 26.43 3.31 27.51
C THR A 347 26.79 1.94 28.06
N VAL A 348 27.58 2.00 29.14
CA VAL A 348 27.90 0.87 30.02
C VAL A 348 27.47 1.18 31.43
N GLU A 349 26.78 0.26 32.08
CA GLU A 349 26.32 0.38 33.45
C GLU A 349 26.63 -0.90 34.22
N VAL A 350 27.21 -0.76 35.40
CA VAL A 350 27.61 -1.88 36.26
C VAL A 350 26.72 -1.92 37.52
N PHE A 351 26.19 -3.08 37.81
CA PHE A 351 25.27 -3.32 38.91
C PHE A 351 25.89 -4.29 39.91
N ASN A 352 25.67 -4.08 41.19
CA ASN A 352 25.97 -5.05 42.22
C ASN A 352 24.91 -6.20 42.27
N GLN A 353 25.09 -7.17 43.15
CA GLN A 353 24.18 -8.30 43.31
C GLN A 353 22.76 -7.91 43.78
N LEU A 354 22.59 -6.73 44.35
CA LEU A 354 21.31 -6.18 44.78
C LEU A 354 20.59 -5.41 43.64
N GLY A 355 21.19 -5.35 42.43
CA GLY A 355 20.63 -4.60 41.29
C GLY A 355 20.84 -3.10 41.36
N GLN A 356 21.67 -2.59 42.31
CA GLN A 356 21.98 -1.17 42.40
C GLN A 356 23.07 -0.84 41.37
N SER A 357 22.91 0.27 40.63
CA SER A 357 23.91 0.81 39.72
C SER A 357 25.06 1.40 40.51
N VAL A 358 26.26 0.82 40.37
CA VAL A 358 27.46 1.24 41.08
C VAL A 358 28.45 2.00 40.20
N LEU A 359 28.32 1.88 38.88
CA LEU A 359 29.14 2.63 37.93
C LEU A 359 28.38 2.79 36.61
N LYS A 360 28.49 3.99 35.99
CA LYS A 360 27.90 4.27 34.67
C LYS A 360 28.87 5.12 33.85
N SER A 361 29.03 4.75 32.56
CA SER A 361 29.85 5.49 31.61
C SER A 361 29.22 5.49 30.25
N SER A 362 29.46 6.54 29.45
CA SER A 362 29.14 6.55 28.00
C SER A 362 30.36 6.16 27.19
N SER A 363 30.16 5.60 26.02
CA SER A 363 31.25 5.22 25.10
C SER A 363 32.14 6.42 24.76
N SER A 364 31.56 7.62 24.65
CA SER A 364 32.26 8.88 24.36
C SER A 364 33.23 9.31 25.47
N LEU A 365 33.05 8.82 26.69
CA LEU A 365 33.91 9.12 27.86
C LEU A 365 34.95 8.02 28.10
N MET A 366 34.90 6.92 27.36
CA MET A 366 35.80 5.79 27.51
C MET A 366 36.98 5.89 26.53
N ASN A 367 38.18 5.74 27.03
CA ASN A 367 39.37 5.68 26.18
C ASN A 367 39.59 4.23 25.70
N SER A 368 39.49 4.03 24.36
CA SER A 368 39.68 2.71 23.74
C SER A 368 38.79 1.61 24.33
N ASN A 369 37.52 1.90 24.62
CA ASN A 369 36.55 0.97 25.20
C ASN A 369 36.99 0.33 26.55
N ARG A 370 37.79 1.04 27.32
CA ARG A 370 38.31 0.59 28.64
C ARG A 370 37.48 1.22 29.75
N LEU A 371 37.03 0.38 30.69
CA LEU A 371 36.27 0.79 31.86
C LEU A 371 37.10 0.50 33.13
N ASP A 372 37.31 1.54 33.94
CA ASP A 372 38.01 1.45 35.22
C ASP A 372 37.05 0.97 36.33
N LEU A 373 37.35 -0.16 36.92
CA LEU A 373 36.61 -0.80 38.02
C LEU A 373 37.40 -0.77 39.34
N SER A 374 38.52 -0.01 39.43
CA SER A 374 39.40 0.02 40.60
C SER A 374 38.70 0.48 41.88
N SER A 375 37.63 1.30 41.73
CA SER A 375 36.82 1.78 42.87
C SER A 375 35.85 0.73 43.43
N LEU A 376 35.67 -0.42 42.75
CA LEU A 376 34.76 -1.46 43.18
C LEU A 376 35.47 -2.48 44.09
N ASN A 377 34.75 -2.93 45.10
CA ASN A 377 35.24 -4.01 45.99
C ASN A 377 35.25 -5.36 45.24
N PRO A 378 36.13 -6.32 45.65
CA PRO A 378 36.08 -7.67 45.15
C PRO A 378 34.66 -8.29 45.22
N GLY A 379 34.19 -8.90 44.14
CA GLY A 379 32.86 -9.47 44.11
C GLY A 379 32.31 -9.73 42.69
N ILE A 380 31.05 -10.14 42.61
CA ILE A 380 30.34 -10.40 41.36
C ILE A 380 29.48 -9.18 41.02
N TYR A 381 29.60 -8.75 39.77
CA TYR A 381 28.87 -7.63 39.20
C TYR A 381 28.20 -8.04 37.88
N LEU A 382 27.18 -7.32 37.51
CA LEU A 382 26.52 -7.42 36.20
C LEU A 382 26.80 -6.14 35.41
N MET A 383 27.47 -6.28 34.26
CA MET A 383 27.77 -5.17 33.35
C MET A 383 26.75 -5.20 32.23
N ARG A 384 25.94 -4.15 32.07
CA ARG A 384 25.00 -3.96 31.00
C ARG A 384 25.54 -2.95 29.99
N ILE A 385 25.72 -3.40 28.75
CA ILE A 385 26.14 -2.58 27.63
C ILE A 385 24.91 -2.30 26.78
N ARG A 386 24.67 -1.03 26.42
CA ARG A 386 23.57 -0.59 25.58
C ARG A 386 24.08 -0.02 24.27
N SER A 387 23.39 -0.37 23.18
CA SER A 387 23.58 0.14 21.83
C SER A 387 22.22 0.36 21.20
N ASN A 388 21.85 1.61 20.90
CA ASN A 388 20.51 1.99 20.48
C ASN A 388 19.45 1.46 21.47
N ASN A 389 18.44 0.72 21.00
CA ASN A 389 17.40 0.12 21.85
C ASN A 389 17.75 -1.26 22.41
N ARG A 390 18.98 -1.76 22.19
CA ARG A 390 19.42 -3.11 22.55
C ARG A 390 20.35 -3.09 23.75
N SER A 391 20.38 -4.18 24.54
CA SER A 391 21.32 -4.30 25.63
C SER A 391 21.82 -5.72 25.81
N LYS A 392 23.11 -5.85 26.24
CA LYS A 392 23.71 -7.11 26.65
C LYS A 392 24.21 -7.01 28.09
N THR A 393 23.92 -8.04 28.87
CA THR A 393 24.40 -8.13 30.26
C THR A 393 25.45 -9.22 30.36
N ILE A 394 26.60 -8.88 30.95
CA ILE A 394 27.76 -9.75 31.13
C ILE A 394 28.10 -9.82 32.60
N LYS A 395 28.32 -11.03 33.11
CA LYS A 395 28.81 -11.23 34.50
C LYS A 395 30.30 -10.89 34.55
N ILE A 396 30.67 -10.03 35.48
CA ILE A 396 32.07 -9.62 35.80
C ILE A 396 32.44 -10.14 37.18
N ILE A 397 33.65 -10.69 37.30
CA ILE A 397 34.27 -11.09 38.56
C ILE A 397 35.38 -10.10 38.87
N LYS A 398 35.20 -9.26 39.88
CA LYS A 398 36.20 -8.31 40.37
C LYS A 398 37.04 -8.99 41.47
N GLU A 399 38.37 -8.95 41.30
CA GLU A 399 39.38 -9.42 42.26
C GLU A 399 39.90 -8.30 43.13
#